data_e5e2d6c7fa3db37e90327ee22012454d
#
_entry.id   e5e2d6c7fa3db37e90327ee22012454d
#
_cell.length_a   1.000
_cell.length_b   1.000
_cell.length_c   1.000
_cell.angle_alpha   90.00
_cell.angle_beta   90.00
_cell.angle_gamma   90.00
#
_symmetry.space_group_name_H-M   'P 1'
#
loop_
_entity.id
_entity.type
_entity.pdbx_description
1 polymer ?
#
loop_
_entity_poly.entity_id
_entity_poly.type
_entity_poly.pdbx_seq_one_letter_code
_entity_poly.pdbx_strand_id
1 'polypeptide(L)'
;MNSNTFERLQLNEVKDLIKIHCVSSLGKNLIDKLTPSGNIGVVRRKLAENKEARKIIENSNHIPLEGLFNVGSTIDKIEKGMIIEPVELVNIEDFLRGCRKMKAFMLEKEFYSPTLSSYALNITECKSIEDEINYCIKSNKVDSNASKELKKIRRNIEITEGKIKDRLNKFITSTVNKKYI
;
A
#
# COMPACT_ATOMS: atom_id res chain seq x y z
N MET A 1 -6.82 17.74 30.18
CA MET A 1 -7.34 18.90 29.43
C MET A 1 -8.68 18.47 28.84
N ASN A 2 -9.70 19.36 28.83
CA ASN A 2 -11.01 19.03 28.27
C ASN A 2 -11.11 19.55 26.81
N SER A 3 -12.15 19.16 26.07
CA SER A 3 -12.34 19.52 24.64
C SER A 3 -12.36 21.03 24.41
N ASN A 4 -13.00 21.79 25.29
CA ASN A 4 -13.08 23.26 25.19
C ASN A 4 -11.71 23.93 25.25
N THR A 5 -10.74 23.34 25.97
CA THR A 5 -9.37 23.86 26.02
C THR A 5 -8.67 23.65 24.67
N PHE A 6 -8.89 22.50 24.01
CA PHE A 6 -8.30 22.22 22.71
C PHE A 6 -8.86 23.11 21.60
N GLU A 7 -10.15 23.42 21.64
CA GLU A 7 -10.80 24.37 20.72
C GLU A 7 -10.24 25.78 20.89
N ARG A 8 -10.18 26.27 22.14
CA ARG A 8 -9.61 27.61 22.44
C ARG A 8 -8.14 27.75 22.04
N LEU A 9 -7.37 26.67 22.09
CA LEU A 9 -5.96 26.64 21.67
C LEU A 9 -5.81 26.33 20.17
N GLN A 10 -6.90 26.19 19.43
CA GLN A 10 -6.88 25.89 17.98
C GLN A 10 -6.02 24.65 17.65
N LEU A 11 -6.04 23.64 18.52
CA LEU A 11 -5.20 22.44 18.35
C LEU A 11 -5.48 21.70 17.04
N ASN A 12 -6.75 21.64 16.62
CA ASN A 12 -7.13 20.97 15.38
C ASN A 12 -6.59 21.72 14.16
N GLU A 13 -6.61 23.04 14.15
CA GLU A 13 -6.04 23.89 13.09
C GLU A 13 -4.53 23.66 12.97
N VAL A 14 -3.82 23.60 14.12
CA VAL A 14 -2.39 23.25 14.13
C VAL A 14 -2.15 21.85 13.58
N LYS A 15 -2.99 20.85 13.93
CA LYS A 15 -2.89 19.50 13.36
C LYS A 15 -3.10 19.50 11.85
N ASP A 16 -4.06 20.25 11.37
CA ASP A 16 -4.35 20.32 9.93
C ASP A 16 -3.19 20.97 9.16
N LEU A 17 -2.56 22.00 9.71
CA LEU A 17 -1.33 22.58 9.15
C LEU A 17 -0.18 21.54 9.08
N ILE A 18 -0.02 20.71 10.11
CA ILE A 18 1.01 19.66 10.11
C ILE A 18 0.68 18.58 9.08
N LYS A 19 -0.59 18.17 8.92
CA LYS A 19 -1.04 17.15 7.97
C LYS A 19 -0.72 17.48 6.52
N ILE A 20 -0.67 18.77 6.14
CA ILE A 20 -0.29 19.20 4.80
C ILE A 20 1.12 18.70 4.43
N HIS A 21 2.01 18.58 5.41
CA HIS A 21 3.37 18.09 5.23
C HIS A 21 3.50 16.56 5.35
N CYS A 22 2.43 15.84 5.68
CA CYS A 22 2.46 14.38 5.78
C CYS A 22 2.32 13.73 4.40
N VAL A 23 3.31 12.96 4.00
CA VAL A 23 3.33 12.22 2.72
C VAL A 23 2.42 11.00 2.75
N SER A 24 2.35 10.29 3.88
CA SER A 24 1.58 9.04 4.00
C SER A 24 0.26 9.22 4.78
N SER A 25 -0.73 8.40 4.46
CA SER A 25 -1.99 8.31 5.22
C SER A 25 -1.75 7.86 6.67
N LEU A 26 -0.76 7.01 6.90
CA LEU A 26 -0.36 6.58 8.24
C LEU A 26 0.14 7.75 9.08
N GLY A 27 0.97 8.64 8.50
CA GLY A 27 1.42 9.85 9.15
C GLY A 27 0.26 10.77 9.53
N LYS A 28 -0.68 10.99 8.60
CA LYS A 28 -1.89 11.80 8.86
C LYS A 28 -2.71 11.23 10.03
N ASN A 29 -2.92 9.92 10.05
CA ASN A 29 -3.64 9.24 11.14
C ASN A 29 -2.94 9.38 12.50
N LEU A 30 -1.61 9.40 12.52
CA LEU A 30 -0.85 9.64 13.76
C LEU A 30 -1.03 11.07 14.26
N ILE A 31 -1.07 12.07 13.37
CA ILE A 31 -1.34 13.47 13.75
C ILE A 31 -2.76 13.62 14.29
N ASP A 32 -3.76 12.95 13.72
CA ASP A 32 -5.13 12.96 14.25
C ASP A 32 -5.21 12.48 15.70
N LYS A 33 -4.46 11.43 16.01
CA LYS A 33 -4.38 10.83 17.34
C LYS A 33 -3.46 11.59 18.31
N LEU A 34 -2.74 12.60 17.85
CA LEU A 34 -1.83 13.36 18.69
C LEU A 34 -2.59 14.12 19.77
N THR A 35 -2.19 13.92 21.03
CA THR A 35 -2.74 14.62 22.18
C THR A 35 -1.62 15.15 23.06
N PRO A 36 -1.81 16.29 23.74
CA PRO A 36 -0.86 16.80 24.71
C PRO A 36 -0.67 15.80 25.87
N SER A 37 0.57 15.69 26.35
CA SER A 37 0.91 14.82 27.48
C SER A 37 1.46 15.64 28.64
N GLY A 38 0.98 15.38 29.87
CA GLY A 38 1.55 15.91 31.10
C GLY A 38 2.76 15.11 31.62
N ASN A 39 3.06 13.96 31.00
CA ASN A 39 4.18 13.12 31.43
C ASN A 39 5.48 13.62 30.80
N ILE A 40 6.39 14.16 31.60
CA ILE A 40 7.66 14.74 31.16
C ILE A 40 8.54 13.71 30.43
N GLY A 41 8.53 12.43 30.85
CA GLY A 41 9.29 11.37 30.18
C GLY A 41 8.80 11.11 28.75
N VAL A 42 7.48 11.08 28.55
CA VAL A 42 6.86 10.93 27.23
C VAL A 42 7.19 12.13 26.33
N VAL A 43 7.10 13.34 26.86
CA VAL A 43 7.40 14.56 26.13
C VAL A 43 8.87 14.59 25.71
N ARG A 44 9.80 14.32 26.62
CA ARG A 44 11.24 14.27 26.32
C ARG A 44 11.56 13.24 25.24
N ARG A 45 10.99 12.03 25.32
CA ARG A 45 11.20 11.00 24.31
C ARG A 45 10.71 11.46 22.93
N LYS A 46 9.49 11.99 22.82
CA LYS A 46 8.95 12.50 21.55
C LYS A 46 9.75 13.65 20.96
N LEU A 47 10.28 14.53 21.81
CA LEU A 47 11.16 15.60 21.35
C LEU A 47 12.51 15.07 20.85
N ALA A 48 13.06 14.03 21.49
CA ALA A 48 14.29 13.38 21.03
C ALA A 48 14.06 12.66 19.67
N GLU A 49 12.97 11.92 19.53
CA GLU A 49 12.54 11.30 18.25
C GLU A 49 12.40 12.35 17.12
N ASN A 50 11.77 13.48 17.43
CA ASN A 50 11.62 14.59 16.47
C ASN A 50 12.99 15.17 16.06
N LYS A 51 13.91 15.36 17.03
CA LYS A 51 15.28 15.83 16.75
C LYS A 51 16.05 14.86 15.85
N GLU A 52 15.93 13.55 16.07
CA GLU A 52 16.52 12.53 15.21
C GLU A 52 15.91 12.57 13.80
N ALA A 53 14.56 12.65 13.70
CA ALA A 53 13.87 12.75 12.41
C ALA A 53 14.34 13.97 11.59
N ARG A 54 14.51 15.12 12.23
CA ARG A 54 15.06 16.31 11.57
C ARG A 54 16.46 16.06 11.02
N LYS A 55 17.34 15.43 11.81
CA LYS A 55 18.71 15.07 11.34
C LYS A 55 18.66 14.14 10.12
N ILE A 56 17.72 13.16 10.08
CA ILE A 56 17.57 12.31 8.92
C ILE A 56 17.17 13.13 7.69
N ILE A 57 16.20 14.05 7.82
CA ILE A 57 15.77 14.92 6.72
C ILE A 57 16.91 15.80 6.23
N GLU A 58 17.67 16.41 7.15
CA GLU A 58 18.81 17.29 6.82
C GLU A 58 19.97 16.54 6.13
N ASN A 59 20.17 15.26 6.45
CA ASN A 59 21.27 14.43 5.95
C ASN A 59 20.87 13.39 4.90
N SER A 60 19.68 13.50 4.32
CA SER A 60 19.17 12.57 3.32
C SER A 60 18.53 13.31 2.15
N ASN A 61 18.96 12.99 0.94
CA ASN A 61 18.38 13.58 -0.27
C ASN A 61 16.99 13.01 -0.56
N HIS A 62 16.75 11.77 -0.14
CA HIS A 62 15.50 11.06 -0.39
C HIS A 62 15.18 10.12 0.78
N ILE A 63 13.94 10.12 1.22
CA ILE A 63 13.44 9.22 2.26
C ILE A 63 12.37 8.32 1.59
N PRO A 64 12.49 6.98 1.65
CA PRO A 64 11.59 6.06 0.93
C PRO A 64 10.22 5.95 1.62
N LEU A 65 9.40 6.98 1.50
CA LEU A 65 8.04 7.04 2.07
C LEU A 65 6.96 6.56 1.09
N GLU A 66 7.34 6.25 -0.18
CA GLU A 66 6.42 5.76 -1.17
C GLU A 66 5.92 4.35 -0.83
N GLY A 67 4.67 4.09 -1.18
CA GLY A 67 4.03 2.78 -0.96
C GLY A 67 3.55 2.55 0.47
N LEU A 68 3.80 3.46 1.42
CA LEU A 68 3.34 3.32 2.80
C LEU A 68 1.86 3.69 2.95
N PHE A 69 0.99 2.89 2.35
CA PHE A 69 -0.46 3.03 2.45
C PHE A 69 -1.00 2.38 3.74
N ASN A 70 -2.22 2.80 4.13
CA ASN A 70 -2.92 2.09 5.20
C ASN A 70 -3.63 0.87 4.62
N VAL A 71 -3.08 -0.31 4.84
CA VAL A 71 -3.63 -1.60 4.40
C VAL A 71 -4.51 -2.27 5.46
N GLY A 72 -4.74 -1.63 6.61
CA GLY A 72 -5.49 -2.22 7.73
C GLY A 72 -6.88 -2.71 7.35
N SER A 73 -7.64 -1.91 6.58
CA SER A 73 -8.97 -2.33 6.12
C SER A 73 -8.96 -3.56 5.22
N THR A 74 -7.91 -3.72 4.42
CA THR A 74 -7.74 -4.91 3.57
C THR A 74 -7.36 -6.13 4.39
N ILE A 75 -6.53 -5.97 5.43
CA ILE A 75 -6.22 -7.05 6.37
C ILE A 75 -7.49 -7.49 7.11
N ASP A 76 -8.31 -6.57 7.59
CA ASP A 76 -9.59 -6.87 8.24
C ASP A 76 -10.54 -7.67 7.31
N LYS A 77 -10.54 -7.40 6.00
CA LYS A 77 -11.29 -8.19 5.02
C LYS A 77 -10.75 -9.61 4.89
N ILE A 78 -9.41 -9.77 4.85
CA ILE A 78 -8.75 -11.08 4.78
C ILE A 78 -9.10 -11.92 6.00
N GLU A 79 -9.01 -11.36 7.19
CA GLU A 79 -9.34 -12.05 8.43
C GLU A 79 -10.80 -12.53 8.48
N LYS A 80 -11.71 -11.78 7.85
CA LYS A 80 -13.12 -12.15 7.70
C LYS A 80 -13.38 -13.12 6.54
N GLY A 81 -12.35 -13.56 5.82
CA GLY A 81 -12.50 -14.46 4.65
C GLY A 81 -13.21 -13.83 3.45
N MET A 82 -13.18 -12.50 3.34
CA MET A 82 -13.79 -11.79 2.21
C MET A 82 -12.89 -11.87 0.97
N ILE A 83 -13.52 -11.77 -0.20
CA ILE A 83 -12.79 -11.67 -1.47
C ILE A 83 -12.11 -10.30 -1.55
N ILE A 84 -10.86 -10.31 -1.99
CA ILE A 84 -10.03 -9.12 -2.13
C ILE A 84 -9.83 -8.84 -3.62
N GLU A 85 -9.94 -7.57 -3.99
CA GLU A 85 -9.65 -7.12 -5.34
C GLU A 85 -8.14 -7.15 -5.65
N PRO A 86 -7.73 -7.44 -6.90
CA PRO A 86 -6.32 -7.46 -7.28
C PRO A 86 -5.58 -6.16 -6.95
N VAL A 87 -6.24 -5.00 -7.04
CA VAL A 87 -5.67 -3.69 -6.68
C VAL A 87 -5.34 -3.60 -5.19
N GLU A 88 -6.17 -4.21 -4.33
CA GLU A 88 -5.91 -4.24 -2.88
C GLU A 88 -4.68 -5.09 -2.55
N LEU A 89 -4.45 -6.18 -3.30
CA LEU A 89 -3.23 -7.00 -3.17
C LEU A 89 -1.98 -6.24 -3.64
N VAL A 90 -2.07 -5.46 -4.72
CA VAL A 90 -0.98 -4.59 -5.17
C VAL A 90 -0.64 -3.55 -4.10
N ASN A 91 -1.65 -2.95 -3.45
CA ASN A 91 -1.42 -2.02 -2.35
C ASN A 91 -0.71 -2.68 -1.15
N ILE A 92 -1.02 -3.95 -0.87
CA ILE A 92 -0.29 -4.73 0.16
C ILE A 92 1.16 -4.94 -0.27
N GLU A 93 1.40 -5.34 -1.51
CA GLU A 93 2.76 -5.54 -2.05
C GLU A 93 3.58 -4.25 -1.98
N ASP A 94 3.01 -3.12 -2.43
CA ASP A 94 3.64 -1.80 -2.35
C ASP A 94 3.99 -1.43 -0.89
N PHE A 95 3.07 -1.70 0.05
CA PHE A 95 3.29 -1.45 1.47
C PHE A 95 4.43 -2.31 2.04
N LEU A 96 4.45 -3.61 1.75
CA LEU A 96 5.51 -4.52 2.21
C LEU A 96 6.88 -4.09 1.65
N ARG A 97 6.93 -3.77 0.36
CA ARG A 97 8.13 -3.24 -0.30
C ARG A 97 8.59 -1.92 0.31
N GLY A 98 7.65 -1.01 0.60
CA GLY A 98 7.91 0.26 1.28
C GLY A 98 8.49 0.04 2.68
N CYS A 99 7.92 -0.86 3.47
CA CYS A 99 8.43 -1.25 4.79
C CYS A 99 9.86 -1.81 4.73
N ARG A 100 10.14 -2.70 3.78
CA ARG A 100 11.49 -3.26 3.58
C ARG A 100 12.51 -2.19 3.20
N LYS A 101 12.16 -1.29 2.27
CA LYS A 101 13.03 -0.16 1.89
C LYS A 101 13.26 0.79 3.06
N MET A 102 12.21 1.09 3.83
CA MET A 102 12.32 1.94 5.02
C MET A 102 13.21 1.32 6.09
N LYS A 103 13.08 0.02 6.34
CA LYS A 103 13.95 -0.70 7.28
C LYS A 103 15.42 -0.57 6.89
N ALA A 104 15.77 -0.90 5.64
CA ALA A 104 17.14 -0.79 5.15
C ALA A 104 17.66 0.65 5.28
N PHE A 105 16.89 1.63 4.84
CA PHE A 105 17.24 3.03 4.96
C PHE A 105 17.50 3.47 6.41
N MET A 106 16.62 3.09 7.33
CA MET A 106 16.77 3.49 8.75
C MET A 106 17.99 2.85 9.42
N LEU A 107 18.32 1.60 9.07
CA LEU A 107 19.51 0.94 9.61
C LEU A 107 20.81 1.63 9.16
N GLU A 108 20.86 2.20 7.95
CA GLU A 108 21.98 3.02 7.49
C GLU A 108 22.11 4.34 8.24
N LYS A 109 21.05 4.80 8.90
CA LYS A 109 21.00 6.08 9.63
C LYS A 109 21.20 5.93 11.14
N GLU A 110 21.51 4.74 11.63
CA GLU A 110 21.66 4.44 13.06
C GLU A 110 22.59 5.43 13.80
N PHE A 111 23.67 5.87 13.15
CA PHE A 111 24.63 6.80 13.73
C PHE A 111 24.00 8.16 14.14
N TYR A 112 23.07 8.70 13.37
CA TYR A 112 22.42 9.99 13.71
C TYR A 112 21.06 9.83 14.39
N SER A 113 20.46 8.65 14.30
CA SER A 113 19.09 8.40 14.74
C SER A 113 18.93 7.03 15.39
N PRO A 114 19.65 6.75 16.48
CA PRO A 114 19.64 5.42 17.10
C PRO A 114 18.26 5.01 17.60
N THR A 115 17.47 5.94 18.13
CA THR A 115 16.11 5.66 18.63
C THR A 115 15.19 5.27 17.49
N LEU A 116 15.14 6.04 16.40
CA LEU A 116 14.28 5.77 15.27
C LEU A 116 14.74 4.53 14.51
N SER A 117 16.03 4.28 14.39
CA SER A 117 16.59 3.08 13.77
C SER A 117 16.24 1.82 14.57
N SER A 118 16.19 1.90 15.91
CA SER A 118 15.74 0.77 16.74
C SER A 118 14.30 0.36 16.46
N TYR A 119 13.43 1.29 16.08
CA TYR A 119 12.06 0.95 15.66
C TYR A 119 12.02 0.17 14.35
N ALA A 120 12.94 0.46 13.43
CA ALA A 120 13.03 -0.26 12.16
C ALA A 120 13.42 -1.74 12.34
N LEU A 121 14.10 -2.11 13.42
CA LEU A 121 14.41 -3.52 13.74
C LEU A 121 13.14 -4.36 13.94
N ASN A 122 12.04 -3.75 14.39
CA ASN A 122 10.77 -4.44 14.59
C ASN A 122 9.99 -4.66 13.29
N ILE A 123 10.45 -4.12 12.16
CA ILE A 123 9.81 -4.35 10.86
C ILE A 123 10.20 -5.74 10.36
N THR A 124 9.20 -6.61 10.21
CA THR A 124 9.38 -7.94 9.60
C THR A 124 9.32 -7.82 8.08
N GLU A 125 10.30 -8.42 7.40
CA GLU A 125 10.34 -8.46 5.95
C GLU A 125 9.55 -9.66 5.43
N CYS A 126 8.57 -9.40 4.56
CA CYS A 126 7.70 -10.43 3.98
C CYS A 126 7.96 -10.58 2.48
N LYS A 127 9.24 -10.76 2.09
CA LYS A 127 9.66 -10.80 0.68
C LYS A 127 8.97 -11.90 -0.11
N SER A 128 8.73 -13.07 0.50
CA SER A 128 8.01 -14.17 -0.16
C SER A 128 6.58 -13.78 -0.55
N ILE A 129 5.90 -12.99 0.28
CA ILE A 129 4.53 -12.50 -0.01
C ILE A 129 4.58 -11.45 -1.13
N GLU A 130 5.57 -10.52 -1.10
CA GLU A 130 5.77 -9.57 -2.20
C GLU A 130 5.93 -10.31 -3.54
N ASP A 131 6.79 -11.33 -3.59
CA ASP A 131 7.09 -12.07 -4.80
C ASP A 131 5.88 -12.88 -5.30
N GLU A 132 5.11 -13.49 -4.40
CA GLU A 132 3.89 -14.24 -4.74
C GLU A 132 2.81 -13.33 -5.30
N ILE A 133 2.56 -12.17 -4.69
CA ILE A 133 1.60 -11.19 -5.21
C ILE A 133 2.06 -10.72 -6.59
N ASN A 134 3.33 -10.37 -6.75
CA ASN A 134 3.91 -9.95 -8.02
C ASN A 134 3.82 -11.04 -9.12
N TYR A 135 3.91 -12.31 -8.73
CA TYR A 135 3.75 -13.41 -9.66
C TYR A 135 2.31 -13.56 -10.12
N CYS A 136 1.36 -13.46 -9.19
CA CYS A 136 -0.07 -13.69 -9.44
C CYS A 136 -0.80 -12.49 -10.06
N ILE A 137 -0.34 -11.26 -9.78
CA ILE A 137 -1.03 -10.04 -10.21
C ILE A 137 -0.15 -9.26 -11.20
N LYS A 138 -0.69 -8.95 -12.37
CA LYS A 138 -0.06 -8.12 -13.39
C LYS A 138 -1.03 -7.07 -13.88
N SER A 139 -0.58 -5.81 -13.93
CA SER A 139 -1.41 -4.68 -14.38
C SER A 139 -2.78 -4.64 -13.69
N ASN A 140 -2.81 -4.82 -12.37
CA ASN A 140 -4.00 -4.83 -11.52
C ASN A 140 -5.03 -5.93 -11.88
N LYS A 141 -4.59 -7.00 -12.53
CA LYS A 141 -5.42 -8.15 -12.88
C LYS A 141 -4.73 -9.44 -12.50
N VAL A 142 -5.52 -10.48 -12.19
CA VAL A 142 -4.96 -11.81 -11.94
C VAL A 142 -4.35 -12.35 -13.23
N ASP A 143 -3.06 -12.67 -13.20
CA ASP A 143 -2.32 -13.24 -14.34
C ASP A 143 -2.79 -14.66 -14.61
N SER A 144 -2.72 -15.09 -15.88
CA SER A 144 -3.07 -16.45 -16.27
C SER A 144 -2.18 -17.52 -15.66
N ASN A 145 -0.96 -17.15 -15.26
CA ASN A 145 -0.02 -18.06 -14.63
C ASN A 145 -0.25 -18.21 -13.11
N ALA A 146 -1.16 -17.41 -12.50
CA ALA A 146 -1.48 -17.50 -11.07
C ALA A 146 -1.97 -18.90 -10.67
N SER A 147 -2.65 -19.64 -11.56
CA SER A 147 -2.91 -21.05 -11.37
C SER A 147 -2.98 -21.83 -12.72
N LYS A 148 -2.66 -23.13 -12.66
CA LYS A 148 -2.74 -24.02 -13.83
C LYS A 148 -4.18 -24.12 -14.36
N GLU A 149 -5.14 -24.15 -13.46
CA GLU A 149 -6.58 -24.20 -13.76
C GLU A 149 -7.03 -22.92 -14.49
N LEU A 150 -6.68 -21.74 -13.97
CA LEU A 150 -7.02 -20.47 -14.60
C LEU A 150 -6.44 -20.36 -16.00
N LYS A 151 -5.19 -20.76 -16.19
CA LYS A 151 -4.53 -20.79 -17.50
C LYS A 151 -5.27 -21.69 -18.48
N LYS A 152 -5.68 -22.89 -18.04
CA LYS A 152 -6.44 -23.84 -18.86
C LYS A 152 -7.81 -23.29 -19.24
N ILE A 153 -8.53 -22.70 -18.27
CA ILE A 153 -9.85 -22.11 -18.50
C ILE A 153 -9.76 -20.97 -19.52
N ARG A 154 -8.85 -20.02 -19.33
CA ARG A 154 -8.67 -18.89 -20.26
C ARG A 154 -8.31 -19.35 -21.67
N ARG A 155 -7.41 -20.32 -21.80
CA ARG A 155 -7.09 -20.92 -23.09
C ARG A 155 -8.32 -21.56 -23.77
N ASN A 156 -9.18 -22.26 -23.02
CA ASN A 156 -10.38 -22.84 -23.55
C ASN A 156 -11.39 -21.77 -24.00
N ILE A 157 -11.48 -20.65 -23.28
CA ILE A 157 -12.30 -19.50 -23.67
C ILE A 157 -11.80 -18.93 -25.01
N GLU A 158 -10.51 -18.65 -25.16
CA GLU A 158 -9.91 -18.15 -26.39
C GLU A 158 -10.17 -19.07 -27.59
N ILE A 159 -10.00 -20.39 -27.41
CA ILE A 159 -10.28 -21.39 -28.45
C ILE A 159 -11.78 -21.37 -28.85
N THR A 160 -12.65 -21.22 -27.85
CA THR A 160 -14.10 -21.22 -28.10
C THR A 160 -14.53 -19.93 -28.78
N GLU A 161 -14.02 -18.80 -28.39
CA GLU A 161 -14.23 -17.51 -29.06
C GLU A 161 -13.73 -17.54 -30.51
N GLY A 162 -12.56 -18.14 -30.76
CA GLY A 162 -12.06 -18.36 -32.12
C GLY A 162 -13.03 -19.17 -32.97
N LYS A 163 -13.54 -20.31 -32.45
CA LYS A 163 -14.54 -21.14 -33.14
C LYS A 163 -15.84 -20.38 -33.43
N ILE A 164 -16.27 -19.50 -32.52
CA ILE A 164 -17.47 -18.68 -32.74
C ILE A 164 -17.21 -17.70 -33.88
N LYS A 165 -16.09 -16.99 -33.88
CA LYS A 165 -15.69 -16.06 -34.95
C LYS A 165 -15.63 -16.76 -36.30
N ASP A 166 -15.01 -17.93 -36.36
CA ASP A 166 -14.94 -18.73 -37.61
C ASP A 166 -16.31 -19.15 -38.13
N ARG A 167 -17.21 -19.57 -37.22
CA ARG A 167 -18.58 -19.91 -37.59
C ARG A 167 -19.38 -18.72 -38.11
N LEU A 168 -19.25 -17.57 -37.45
CA LEU A 168 -19.86 -16.31 -37.87
C LEU A 168 -19.34 -15.87 -39.24
N ASN A 169 -18.03 -15.93 -39.46
CA ASN A 169 -17.44 -15.61 -40.75
C ASN A 169 -17.92 -16.52 -41.86
N LYS A 170 -17.97 -17.85 -41.61
CA LYS A 170 -18.55 -18.82 -42.56
C LYS A 170 -20.01 -18.54 -42.85
N PHE A 171 -20.79 -18.14 -41.85
CA PHE A 171 -22.19 -17.78 -42.03
C PHE A 171 -22.34 -16.53 -42.91
N ILE A 172 -21.57 -15.47 -42.66
CA ILE A 172 -21.60 -14.22 -43.42
C ILE A 172 -21.11 -14.42 -44.85
N THR A 173 -20.08 -15.25 -45.08
CA THR A 173 -19.50 -15.50 -46.41
C THR A 173 -20.24 -16.54 -47.21
N SER A 174 -21.21 -17.26 -46.62
CA SER A 174 -22.04 -18.26 -47.33
C SER A 174 -22.87 -17.58 -48.43
N THR A 175 -22.81 -18.17 -49.62
CA THR A 175 -23.58 -17.70 -50.81
C THR A 175 -25.10 -17.72 -50.57
N VAL A 176 -25.57 -18.60 -49.71
CA VAL A 176 -26.99 -18.70 -49.32
C VAL A 176 -27.43 -17.52 -48.47
N ASN A 177 -26.56 -17.03 -47.60
CA ASN A 177 -26.90 -15.97 -46.66
C ASN A 177 -26.59 -14.57 -47.18
N LYS A 178 -25.81 -14.44 -48.25
CA LYS A 178 -25.52 -13.15 -48.90
C LYS A 178 -26.76 -12.38 -49.35
N LYS A 179 -27.91 -13.03 -49.45
CA LYS A 179 -29.18 -12.37 -49.81
C LYS A 179 -29.84 -11.64 -48.64
N TYR A 180 -29.37 -11.86 -47.42
CA TYR A 180 -29.96 -11.32 -46.19
C TYR A 180 -29.03 -10.33 -45.45
N ILE A 181 -27.82 -10.11 -45.95
CA ILE A 181 -26.81 -9.15 -45.46
C ILE A 181 -26.57 -8.11 -46.56
#